data_489d1e27dcbf5ec32a98b7c3efe88a7b
#
_entry.id   489d1e27dcbf5ec32a98b7c3efe88a7b
#
_cell.length_a   1.000
_cell.length_b   1.000
_cell.length_c   1.000
_cell.angle_alpha   90.00
_cell.angle_beta   90.00
_cell.angle_gamma   90.00
#
_symmetry.space_group_name_H-M   'P 1'
#
loop_
_entity.id
_entity.type
_entity.pdbx_description
1 polymer ?
#
loop_
_entity_poly.entity_id
_entity_poly.type
_entity_poly.pdbx_seq_one_letter_code
_entity_poly.pdbx_strand_id
1 'polypeptide(L)'
;MAVAAQQTFEQLTTAGLDQIDPEIADLLGRETERQRGQIELIASENFTWPSVLEAIGSTPTNKYAEGYPGKRYYGGCEVVDEIEQLAIDRAKELFGAEHANVQPHAGAQTNTAVYLAALQPGDTILSLELAHGGHLTHGLKVNFSGKLYTIAHYGVSRETNVVDYDDVHAKAREARPRLIVCGGSAYPRTVDTAKFREIADDVGALLLCDMAHFAGLVAAGLHPNPVEHCDYVTSTTHKTLAGPRSGFILCREEHAQKVDRAIFPGLQGGPLEHTIAAKAACFKIAATDAFRDYQAQIRRNADTLADTLIEGGLDVLTGGTDTHLLQLDLRRTEWTGKAAEEQLHEVKLTVNRNTVPFDERPPTVASGVRIGTPAATMRGMDEEDFRVIGRVIVEALGDAPDVGALRSRIEKLCDEHPLYPGFRGWTTYVTAR
;
A
#
# COMPACT_ATOMS: atom_id res chain seq x y z
N MET A 1 12.83 -29.04 -25.86
CA MET A 1 11.53 -29.07 -25.17
C MET A 1 11.16 -30.53 -24.96
N ALA A 2 11.15 -31.00 -23.72
CA ALA A 2 10.61 -32.34 -23.41
C ALA A 2 9.11 -32.29 -23.76
N VAL A 3 8.64 -33.28 -24.51
CA VAL A 3 7.22 -33.44 -24.83
C VAL A 3 6.51 -33.64 -23.49
N ALA A 4 5.74 -32.63 -23.04
CA ALA A 4 4.88 -32.79 -21.88
C ALA A 4 3.99 -34.02 -22.12
N ALA A 5 3.95 -34.95 -21.17
CA ALA A 5 3.06 -36.08 -21.24
C ALA A 5 1.65 -35.55 -21.49
N GLN A 6 0.94 -36.12 -22.48
CA GLN A 6 -0.41 -35.72 -22.82
C GLN A 6 -1.33 -35.94 -21.64
N GLN A 7 -1.64 -34.88 -20.89
CA GLN A 7 -2.58 -34.95 -19.77
C GLN A 7 -3.99 -35.19 -20.31
N THR A 8 -4.74 -36.03 -19.67
CA THR A 8 -6.16 -36.26 -20.03
C THR A 8 -7.01 -35.08 -19.54
N PHE A 9 -8.17 -34.88 -20.16
CA PHE A 9 -9.13 -33.83 -19.71
C PHE A 9 -9.54 -34.06 -18.24
N GLU A 10 -9.70 -35.29 -17.81
CA GLU A 10 -10.00 -35.62 -16.41
C GLU A 10 -8.88 -35.16 -15.47
N GLN A 11 -7.62 -35.38 -15.83
CA GLN A 11 -6.48 -34.89 -15.04
C GLN A 11 -6.47 -33.38 -14.95
N LEU A 12 -6.75 -32.66 -16.06
CA LEU A 12 -6.83 -31.19 -16.06
C LEU A 12 -7.92 -30.63 -15.15
N THR A 13 -8.99 -31.39 -14.91
CA THR A 13 -10.14 -30.93 -14.10
C THR A 13 -10.06 -31.36 -12.63
N THR A 14 -9.15 -32.28 -12.26
CA THR A 14 -9.09 -32.85 -10.90
C THR A 14 -7.75 -32.72 -10.22
N ALA A 15 -6.67 -32.53 -10.99
CA ALA A 15 -5.32 -32.46 -10.44
C ALA A 15 -4.98 -31.08 -9.83
N GLY A 16 -4.11 -31.08 -8.84
CA GLY A 16 -3.56 -29.88 -8.24
C GLY A 16 -2.48 -29.21 -9.10
N LEU A 17 -2.08 -28.01 -8.71
CA LEU A 17 -1.06 -27.22 -9.42
C LEU A 17 0.27 -27.97 -9.55
N ASP A 18 0.70 -28.67 -8.49
CA ASP A 18 1.94 -29.46 -8.45
C ASP A 18 2.00 -30.60 -9.48
N GLN A 19 0.85 -31.13 -9.86
CA GLN A 19 0.71 -32.18 -10.86
C GLN A 19 0.57 -31.60 -12.29
N ILE A 20 -0.06 -30.43 -12.43
CA ILE A 20 -0.30 -29.78 -13.73
C ILE A 20 0.90 -28.95 -14.16
N ASP A 21 1.45 -28.17 -13.24
CA ASP A 21 2.57 -27.25 -13.48
C ASP A 21 3.53 -27.25 -12.29
N PRO A 22 4.42 -28.27 -12.22
CA PRO A 22 5.39 -28.38 -11.14
C PRO A 22 6.40 -27.23 -11.13
N GLU A 23 6.65 -26.57 -12.27
CA GLU A 23 7.56 -25.41 -12.34
C GLU A 23 6.98 -24.23 -11.59
N ILE A 24 5.71 -23.89 -11.80
CA ILE A 24 5.03 -22.81 -11.04
C ILE A 24 4.87 -23.22 -9.57
N ALA A 25 4.57 -24.46 -9.26
CA ALA A 25 4.48 -24.92 -7.88
C ALA A 25 5.82 -24.76 -7.12
N ASP A 26 6.97 -25.09 -7.76
CA ASP A 26 8.30 -24.85 -7.21
C ASP A 26 8.58 -23.37 -6.98
N LEU A 27 8.28 -22.51 -7.97
CA LEU A 27 8.50 -21.06 -7.86
C LEU A 27 7.68 -20.44 -6.71
N LEU A 28 6.43 -20.85 -6.53
CA LEU A 28 5.60 -20.41 -5.40
C LEU A 28 6.16 -20.89 -4.06
N GLY A 29 6.68 -22.11 -4.01
CA GLY A 29 7.37 -22.65 -2.84
C GLY A 29 8.62 -21.82 -2.50
N ARG A 30 9.47 -21.55 -3.49
CA ARG A 30 10.69 -20.74 -3.31
C ARG A 30 10.38 -19.31 -2.88
N GLU A 31 9.34 -18.68 -3.42
CA GLU A 31 8.92 -17.34 -2.98
C GLU A 31 8.42 -17.36 -1.53
N THR A 32 7.69 -18.41 -1.12
CA THR A 32 7.27 -18.57 0.27
C THR A 32 8.48 -18.70 1.21
N GLU A 33 9.49 -19.50 0.83
CA GLU A 33 10.73 -19.62 1.62
C GLU A 33 11.55 -18.33 1.62
N ARG A 34 11.59 -17.57 0.53
CA ARG A 34 12.19 -16.23 0.51
C ARG A 34 11.53 -15.31 1.54
N GLN A 35 10.21 -15.23 1.54
CA GLN A 35 9.44 -14.40 2.48
C GLN A 35 9.65 -14.84 3.94
N ARG A 36 9.81 -16.15 4.20
CA ARG A 36 10.10 -16.69 5.54
C ARG A 36 11.50 -16.33 6.03
N GLY A 37 12.48 -16.40 5.15
CA GLY A 37 13.91 -16.29 5.46
C GLY A 37 14.46 -14.86 5.41
N GLN A 38 13.61 -13.84 5.23
CA GLN A 38 14.00 -12.44 5.19
C GLN A 38 13.03 -11.58 6.02
N ILE A 39 13.49 -10.44 6.51
CA ILE A 39 12.62 -9.44 7.13
C ILE A 39 12.23 -8.41 6.06
N GLU A 40 10.92 -8.36 5.76
CA GLU A 40 10.34 -7.42 4.82
C GLU A 40 10.09 -6.08 5.49
N LEU A 41 10.76 -5.03 4.99
CA LEU A 41 10.67 -3.66 5.47
C LEU A 41 10.28 -2.67 4.37
N ILE A 42 9.83 -3.13 3.19
CA ILE A 42 9.27 -2.25 2.18
C ILE A 42 7.93 -1.70 2.71
N ALA A 43 7.83 -0.39 2.88
CA ALA A 43 6.68 0.27 3.53
C ALA A 43 5.34 0.06 2.83
N SER A 44 5.34 -0.31 1.55
CA SER A 44 4.14 -0.63 0.76
C SER A 44 3.80 -2.11 0.72
N GLU A 45 4.53 -2.96 1.43
CA GLU A 45 4.31 -4.40 1.51
C GLU A 45 3.81 -4.83 2.89
N ASN A 46 3.04 -5.91 2.91
CA ASN A 46 2.55 -6.54 4.12
C ASN A 46 2.21 -7.99 3.81
N PHE A 47 2.18 -8.81 4.86
CA PHE A 47 1.66 -10.17 4.75
C PHE A 47 0.15 -10.14 4.98
N THR A 48 -0.61 -10.79 4.11
CA THR A 48 -2.07 -10.83 4.24
C THR A 48 -2.50 -11.98 5.15
N TRP A 49 -3.71 -11.89 5.68
CA TRP A 49 -4.28 -12.92 6.55
C TRP A 49 -4.55 -14.23 5.77
N PRO A 50 -4.38 -15.42 6.39
CA PRO A 50 -4.72 -16.70 5.74
C PRO A 50 -6.13 -16.73 5.17
N SER A 51 -7.14 -16.21 5.88
CA SER A 51 -8.53 -16.12 5.42
C SER A 51 -8.71 -15.24 4.18
N VAL A 52 -7.87 -14.23 4.01
CA VAL A 52 -7.85 -13.38 2.80
C VAL A 52 -7.25 -14.16 1.62
N LEU A 53 -6.19 -14.96 1.86
CA LEU A 53 -5.62 -15.85 0.84
C LEU A 53 -6.63 -16.91 0.38
N GLU A 54 -7.41 -17.48 1.30
CA GLU A 54 -8.49 -18.44 0.96
C GLU A 54 -9.56 -17.75 0.07
N ALA A 55 -9.96 -16.55 0.41
CA ALA A 55 -10.96 -15.80 -0.37
C ALA A 55 -10.46 -15.48 -1.78
N ILE A 56 -9.18 -15.10 -1.95
CA ILE A 56 -8.57 -14.84 -3.26
C ILE A 56 -8.57 -16.10 -4.13
N GLY A 57 -8.29 -17.26 -3.57
CA GLY A 57 -8.28 -18.54 -4.28
C GLY A 57 -9.66 -19.20 -4.46
N SER A 58 -10.75 -18.45 -4.35
CA SER A 58 -12.11 -18.99 -4.30
C SER A 58 -12.87 -18.95 -5.65
N THR A 59 -13.98 -19.72 -5.70
CA THR A 59 -14.79 -19.93 -6.91
C THR A 59 -15.44 -18.70 -7.53
N PRO A 60 -15.71 -17.58 -6.85
CA PRO A 60 -16.16 -16.33 -7.49
C PRO A 60 -15.25 -15.82 -8.62
N THR A 61 -14.01 -16.32 -8.74
CA THR A 61 -13.15 -16.06 -9.92
C THR A 61 -13.78 -16.51 -11.23
N ASN A 62 -14.73 -17.45 -11.20
CA ASN A 62 -15.41 -17.98 -12.38
C ASN A 62 -16.56 -17.07 -12.84
N LYS A 63 -16.96 -16.08 -12.03
CA LYS A 63 -18.19 -15.31 -12.28
C LYS A 63 -17.91 -14.01 -13.04
N TYR A 64 -18.68 -13.78 -14.09
CA TYR A 64 -18.73 -12.52 -14.82
C TYR A 64 -19.90 -11.67 -14.33
N ALA A 65 -19.63 -10.49 -13.74
CA ALA A 65 -20.64 -9.69 -13.03
C ALA A 65 -20.56 -8.19 -13.35
N GLU A 66 -20.54 -7.83 -14.66
CA GLU A 66 -20.57 -6.42 -15.07
C GLU A 66 -21.81 -5.70 -14.53
N GLY A 67 -21.63 -4.46 -14.10
CA GLY A 67 -22.62 -3.67 -13.40
C GLY A 67 -22.39 -3.65 -11.89
N TYR A 68 -23.44 -3.45 -11.12
CA TYR A 68 -23.43 -3.31 -9.66
C TYR A 68 -24.49 -4.21 -9.03
N PRO A 69 -24.45 -4.49 -7.71
CA PRO A 69 -25.45 -5.29 -7.03
C PRO A 69 -26.87 -4.87 -7.39
N GLY A 70 -27.70 -5.85 -7.78
CA GLY A 70 -29.07 -5.62 -8.24
C GLY A 70 -29.23 -4.98 -9.62
N LYS A 71 -28.14 -4.62 -10.29
CA LYS A 71 -28.11 -3.96 -11.62
C LYS A 71 -27.04 -4.56 -12.52
N ARG A 72 -27.00 -5.90 -12.62
CA ARG A 72 -26.02 -6.63 -13.43
C ARG A 72 -26.50 -6.80 -14.88
N TYR A 73 -25.53 -6.95 -15.77
CA TYR A 73 -25.78 -7.27 -17.17
C TYR A 73 -25.84 -8.79 -17.43
N TYR A 74 -25.53 -9.62 -16.43
CA TYR A 74 -25.45 -11.08 -16.51
C TYR A 74 -26.35 -11.73 -15.46
N GLY A 75 -26.90 -12.92 -15.77
CA GLY A 75 -27.61 -13.74 -14.80
C GLY A 75 -26.72 -14.50 -13.84
N GLY A 76 -27.29 -15.06 -12.77
CA GLY A 76 -26.56 -15.87 -11.78
C GLY A 76 -25.65 -15.05 -10.87
N CYS A 77 -26.01 -13.79 -10.58
CA CYS A 77 -25.22 -12.89 -9.78
C CYS A 77 -25.72 -12.77 -8.32
N GLU A 78 -26.72 -13.52 -7.93
CA GLU A 78 -27.42 -13.39 -6.65
C GLU A 78 -26.44 -13.44 -5.46
N VAL A 79 -25.52 -14.40 -5.48
CA VAL A 79 -24.54 -14.57 -4.39
C VAL A 79 -23.40 -13.55 -4.48
N VAL A 80 -22.89 -13.24 -5.67
CA VAL A 80 -21.85 -12.22 -5.80
C VAL A 80 -22.38 -10.80 -5.53
N ASP A 81 -23.66 -10.55 -5.72
CA ASP A 81 -24.31 -9.31 -5.29
C ASP A 81 -24.24 -9.16 -3.76
N GLU A 82 -24.50 -10.25 -3.02
CA GLU A 82 -24.37 -10.25 -1.57
C GLU A 82 -22.92 -10.06 -1.12
N ILE A 83 -21.96 -10.69 -1.81
CA ILE A 83 -20.52 -10.53 -1.54
C ILE A 83 -20.07 -9.08 -1.74
N GLU A 84 -20.42 -8.48 -2.88
CA GLU A 84 -20.04 -7.10 -3.19
C GLU A 84 -20.75 -6.12 -2.27
N GLN A 85 -22.05 -6.30 -1.99
CA GLN A 85 -22.79 -5.46 -1.06
C GLN A 85 -22.18 -5.51 0.35
N LEU A 86 -21.79 -6.70 0.82
CA LEU A 86 -21.14 -6.88 2.11
C LEU A 86 -19.77 -6.16 2.18
N ALA A 87 -19.01 -6.16 1.09
CA ALA A 87 -17.76 -5.41 1.01
C ALA A 87 -17.99 -3.88 1.04
N ILE A 88 -19.01 -3.40 0.33
CA ILE A 88 -19.43 -1.99 0.33
C ILE A 88 -19.84 -1.55 1.73
N ASP A 89 -20.72 -2.30 2.38
CA ASP A 89 -21.25 -1.96 3.70
C ASP A 89 -20.15 -1.93 4.75
N ARG A 90 -19.27 -2.92 4.75
CA ARG A 90 -18.10 -2.97 5.65
C ARG A 90 -17.12 -1.83 5.43
N ALA A 91 -16.85 -1.46 4.17
CA ALA A 91 -15.99 -0.32 3.88
C ALA A 91 -16.61 1.00 4.38
N LYS A 92 -17.92 1.20 4.16
CA LYS A 92 -18.66 2.37 4.65
C LYS A 92 -18.65 2.44 6.18
N GLU A 93 -18.94 1.33 6.85
CA GLU A 93 -18.95 1.26 8.31
C GLU A 93 -17.56 1.52 8.90
N LEU A 94 -16.52 0.89 8.35
CA LEU A 94 -15.15 0.97 8.84
C LEU A 94 -14.58 2.40 8.80
N PHE A 95 -14.89 3.15 7.75
CA PHE A 95 -14.36 4.49 7.53
C PHE A 95 -15.37 5.63 7.74
N GLY A 96 -16.63 5.33 8.03
CA GLY A 96 -17.69 6.33 8.17
C GLY A 96 -18.06 7.02 6.87
N ALA A 97 -17.96 6.34 5.73
CA ALA A 97 -18.20 6.93 4.42
C ALA A 97 -19.67 6.84 3.98
N GLU A 98 -20.13 7.83 3.22
CA GLU A 98 -21.50 7.83 2.65
C GLU A 98 -21.62 6.84 1.49
N HIS A 99 -20.58 6.72 0.64
CA HIS A 99 -20.51 5.79 -0.48
C HIS A 99 -19.16 5.09 -0.55
N ALA A 100 -19.16 3.85 -1.04
CA ALA A 100 -17.95 3.07 -1.30
C ALA A 100 -18.07 2.32 -2.63
N ASN A 101 -17.02 2.39 -3.47
CA ASN A 101 -16.86 1.54 -4.64
C ASN A 101 -15.69 0.58 -4.40
N VAL A 102 -15.99 -0.72 -4.39
CA VAL A 102 -15.03 -1.79 -4.09
C VAL A 102 -14.53 -2.54 -5.33
N GLN A 103 -14.92 -2.12 -6.52
CA GLN A 103 -14.55 -2.79 -7.77
C GLN A 103 -13.14 -2.48 -8.30
N PRO A 104 -12.45 -1.35 -7.95
CA PRO A 104 -11.11 -1.09 -8.50
C PRO A 104 -10.14 -2.24 -8.28
N HIS A 105 -9.40 -2.62 -9.34
CA HIS A 105 -8.41 -3.71 -9.30
C HIS A 105 -7.09 -3.29 -8.64
N ALA A 106 -6.79 -2.00 -8.59
CA ALA A 106 -5.55 -1.47 -8.01
C ALA A 106 -5.71 -0.01 -7.55
N GLY A 107 -4.82 0.46 -6.65
CA GLY A 107 -4.81 1.85 -6.21
C GLY A 107 -4.62 2.88 -7.34
N ALA A 108 -3.81 2.55 -8.36
CA ALA A 108 -3.68 3.43 -9.53
C ALA A 108 -5.02 3.64 -10.26
N GLN A 109 -5.87 2.61 -10.32
CA GLN A 109 -7.19 2.69 -10.93
C GLN A 109 -8.17 3.48 -10.07
N THR A 110 -8.03 3.48 -8.72
CA THR A 110 -8.86 4.33 -7.86
C THR A 110 -8.63 5.80 -8.15
N ASN A 111 -7.37 6.24 -8.24
CA ASN A 111 -7.04 7.61 -8.58
C ASN A 111 -7.50 7.98 -9.99
N THR A 112 -7.30 7.05 -10.97
CA THR A 112 -7.77 7.26 -12.34
C THR A 112 -9.29 7.46 -12.39
N ALA A 113 -10.06 6.65 -11.66
CA ALA A 113 -11.51 6.76 -11.61
C ALA A 113 -11.97 8.10 -11.01
N VAL A 114 -11.36 8.54 -9.93
CA VAL A 114 -11.67 9.85 -9.33
C VAL A 114 -11.36 10.97 -10.32
N TYR A 115 -10.21 10.92 -11.01
CA TYR A 115 -9.88 11.95 -12.00
C TYR A 115 -10.88 11.98 -13.16
N LEU A 116 -11.30 10.82 -13.67
CA LEU A 116 -12.35 10.74 -14.72
C LEU A 116 -13.72 11.21 -14.23
N ALA A 117 -14.04 11.00 -12.95
CA ALA A 117 -15.30 11.43 -12.35
C ALA A 117 -15.33 12.95 -12.09
N ALA A 118 -14.20 13.55 -11.75
CA ALA A 118 -14.10 14.90 -11.24
C ALA A 118 -13.58 15.93 -12.26
N LEU A 119 -12.82 15.51 -13.27
CA LEU A 119 -12.02 16.37 -14.13
C LEU A 119 -12.31 16.16 -15.61
N GLN A 120 -11.96 17.19 -16.40
CA GLN A 120 -11.84 17.11 -17.86
C GLN A 120 -10.35 17.12 -18.25
N PRO A 121 -9.97 16.52 -19.40
CA PRO A 121 -8.60 16.65 -19.90
C PRO A 121 -8.15 18.12 -19.97
N GLY A 122 -6.97 18.40 -19.43
CA GLY A 122 -6.43 19.75 -19.34
C GLY A 122 -6.71 20.50 -18.02
N ASP A 123 -7.65 20.01 -17.21
CA ASP A 123 -7.88 20.59 -15.87
C ASP A 123 -6.61 20.50 -15.01
N THR A 124 -6.46 21.45 -14.09
CA THR A 124 -5.29 21.53 -13.22
C THR A 124 -5.48 20.70 -11.94
N ILE A 125 -4.48 19.87 -11.63
CA ILE A 125 -4.33 19.14 -10.36
C ILE A 125 -3.17 19.78 -9.59
N LEU A 126 -3.36 20.05 -8.30
CA LEU A 126 -2.30 20.38 -7.35
C LEU A 126 -2.03 19.16 -6.46
N SER A 127 -0.79 18.68 -6.42
CA SER A 127 -0.43 17.45 -5.71
C SER A 127 0.96 17.53 -5.09
N LEU A 128 1.24 16.62 -4.13
CA LEU A 128 2.59 16.48 -3.56
C LEU A 128 3.56 15.99 -4.64
N GLU A 129 4.69 16.68 -4.75
CA GLU A 129 5.77 16.30 -5.68
C GLU A 129 6.27 14.88 -5.39
N LEU A 130 6.54 14.10 -6.44
CA LEU A 130 6.98 12.69 -6.31
C LEU A 130 8.25 12.55 -5.45
N ALA A 131 9.25 13.42 -5.66
CA ALA A 131 10.49 13.42 -4.91
C ALA A 131 10.30 13.81 -3.43
N HIS A 132 9.19 14.45 -3.09
CA HIS A 132 8.83 14.83 -1.72
C HIS A 132 7.86 13.84 -1.05
N GLY A 133 7.66 12.68 -1.65
CA GLY A 133 6.86 11.60 -1.10
C GLY A 133 5.50 11.37 -1.77
N GLY A 134 5.20 12.05 -2.88
CA GLY A 134 4.01 11.82 -3.68
C GLY A 134 3.95 10.43 -4.31
N HIS A 135 2.85 10.12 -4.99
CA HIS A 135 2.69 8.88 -5.77
C HIS A 135 2.78 9.18 -7.28
N LEU A 136 3.18 8.18 -8.07
CA LEU A 136 3.31 8.34 -9.53
C LEU A 136 2.00 8.79 -10.20
N THR A 137 0.84 8.38 -9.68
CA THR A 137 -0.48 8.81 -10.19
C THR A 137 -0.87 10.23 -9.76
N HIS A 138 -0.04 10.91 -8.97
CA HIS A 138 -0.24 12.30 -8.56
C HIS A 138 0.38 13.32 -9.55
N GLY A 139 0.57 12.94 -10.82
CA GLY A 139 0.97 13.86 -11.87
C GLY A 139 2.34 13.62 -12.48
N LEU A 140 2.98 12.44 -12.26
CA LEU A 140 4.24 12.13 -12.94
C LEU A 140 4.06 12.20 -14.45
N LYS A 141 4.92 12.93 -15.15
CA LYS A 141 4.82 13.23 -16.61
C LYS A 141 4.61 12.02 -17.51
N VAL A 142 5.20 10.86 -17.16
CA VAL A 142 5.03 9.62 -17.93
C VAL A 142 3.79 8.82 -17.53
N ASN A 143 3.16 9.14 -16.41
CA ASN A 143 1.92 8.55 -15.96
C ASN A 143 0.73 9.16 -16.72
N PHE A 144 -0.42 8.44 -16.77
CA PHE A 144 -1.64 8.95 -17.41
C PHE A 144 -2.05 10.32 -16.85
N SER A 145 -1.89 10.54 -15.55
CA SER A 145 -2.25 11.79 -14.88
C SER A 145 -1.46 12.98 -15.43
N GLY A 146 -0.13 12.86 -15.57
CA GLY A 146 0.72 13.89 -16.16
C GLY A 146 0.57 14.04 -17.69
N LYS A 147 -0.10 13.08 -18.37
CA LYS A 147 -0.39 13.17 -19.80
C LYS A 147 -1.73 13.83 -20.12
N LEU A 148 -2.72 13.69 -19.23
CA LEU A 148 -4.10 14.16 -19.45
C LEU A 148 -4.39 15.50 -18.77
N TYR A 149 -3.69 15.82 -17.69
CA TYR A 149 -3.98 16.98 -16.83
C TYR A 149 -2.79 17.92 -16.73
N THR A 150 -3.07 19.19 -16.45
CA THR A 150 -2.06 20.16 -16.07
C THR A 150 -1.68 19.94 -14.61
N ILE A 151 -0.40 19.81 -14.31
CA ILE A 151 0.06 19.48 -12.97
C ILE A 151 0.80 20.65 -12.36
N ALA A 152 0.35 21.07 -11.18
CA ALA A 152 1.06 21.92 -10.24
C ALA A 152 1.48 21.09 -9.03
N HIS A 153 2.65 21.35 -8.46
CA HIS A 153 3.14 20.62 -7.30
C HIS A 153 3.33 21.53 -6.10
N TYR A 154 2.91 21.05 -4.92
CA TYR A 154 3.42 21.53 -3.65
C TYR A 154 4.49 20.57 -3.13
N GLY A 155 5.27 21.02 -2.16
CA GLY A 155 6.37 20.24 -1.60
C GLY A 155 6.39 20.28 -0.09
N VAL A 156 7.55 19.92 0.45
CA VAL A 156 7.88 20.04 1.87
C VAL A 156 8.84 21.19 2.10
N SER A 157 8.87 21.73 3.32
CA SER A 157 9.86 22.73 3.73
C SER A 157 11.29 22.16 3.64
N ARG A 158 12.24 22.99 3.19
CA ARG A 158 13.66 22.61 3.16
C ARG A 158 14.26 22.41 4.55
N GLU A 159 13.71 23.07 5.54
CA GLU A 159 14.23 23.06 6.91
C GLU A 159 13.75 21.83 7.67
N THR A 160 12.49 21.47 7.53
CA THR A 160 11.84 20.43 8.34
C THR A 160 11.50 19.15 7.58
N ASN A 161 11.52 19.19 6.25
CA ASN A 161 10.99 18.15 5.35
C ASN A 161 9.52 17.77 5.63
N VAL A 162 8.76 18.70 6.22
CA VAL A 162 7.33 18.56 6.49
C VAL A 162 6.54 19.47 5.54
N VAL A 163 5.32 19.06 5.18
CA VAL A 163 4.42 19.85 4.32
C VAL A 163 4.19 21.22 4.95
N ASP A 164 4.47 22.27 4.19
CA ASP A 164 4.20 23.65 4.56
C ASP A 164 2.83 24.06 3.98
N TYR A 165 1.84 24.15 4.84
CA TYR A 165 0.46 24.46 4.42
C TYR A 165 0.29 25.88 3.90
N ASP A 166 1.14 26.83 4.30
CA ASP A 166 1.13 28.18 3.75
C ASP A 166 1.65 28.19 2.29
N ASP A 167 2.71 27.40 2.00
CA ASP A 167 3.18 27.19 0.63
C ASP A 167 2.12 26.45 -0.22
N VAL A 168 1.46 25.42 0.33
CA VAL A 168 0.34 24.74 -0.36
C VAL A 168 -0.75 25.77 -0.73
N HIS A 169 -1.12 26.65 0.21
CA HIS A 169 -2.15 27.65 0.00
C HIS A 169 -1.76 28.67 -1.08
N ALA A 170 -0.51 29.18 -1.02
CA ALA A 170 0.01 30.09 -2.03
C ALA A 170 -0.03 29.46 -3.43
N LYS A 171 0.42 28.22 -3.56
CA LYS A 171 0.39 27.46 -4.82
C LYS A 171 -1.01 27.15 -5.31
N ALA A 172 -1.96 26.85 -4.41
CA ALA A 172 -3.36 26.66 -4.76
C ALA A 172 -3.98 27.95 -5.36
N ARG A 173 -3.69 29.11 -4.77
CA ARG A 173 -4.15 30.39 -5.31
C ARG A 173 -3.53 30.73 -6.66
N GLU A 174 -2.26 30.41 -6.86
CA GLU A 174 -1.57 30.62 -8.14
C GLU A 174 -2.11 29.69 -9.23
N ALA A 175 -2.13 28.39 -8.97
CA ALA A 175 -2.47 27.35 -9.95
C ALA A 175 -3.97 27.24 -10.23
N ARG A 176 -4.84 27.69 -9.31
CA ARG A 176 -6.30 27.55 -9.40
C ARG A 176 -6.73 26.13 -9.78
N PRO A 177 -6.32 25.10 -9.03
CA PRO A 177 -6.58 23.73 -9.39
C PRO A 177 -8.08 23.41 -9.34
N ARG A 178 -8.52 22.47 -10.19
CA ARG A 178 -9.84 21.88 -10.08
C ARG A 178 -9.88 20.82 -8.97
N LEU A 179 -8.75 20.18 -8.71
CA LEU A 179 -8.59 19.12 -7.70
C LEU A 179 -7.27 19.32 -6.95
N ILE A 180 -7.33 19.26 -5.63
CA ILE A 180 -6.15 19.13 -4.77
C ILE A 180 -6.04 17.66 -4.33
N VAL A 181 -4.84 17.07 -4.43
CA VAL A 181 -4.54 15.71 -4.02
C VAL A 181 -3.57 15.74 -2.85
N CYS A 182 -3.97 15.18 -1.72
CA CYS A 182 -3.12 14.97 -0.55
C CYS A 182 -2.89 13.48 -0.29
N GLY A 183 -2.02 13.17 0.67
CA GLY A 183 -1.51 11.82 0.86
C GLY A 183 -0.24 11.54 0.05
N GLY A 184 0.38 10.40 0.27
CA GLY A 184 1.65 10.10 -0.39
C GLY A 184 2.17 8.70 -0.09
N SER A 185 3.25 8.34 -0.80
CA SER A 185 3.89 7.01 -0.74
C SER A 185 5.08 6.97 0.22
N ALA A 186 5.68 8.12 0.54
CA ALA A 186 6.92 8.19 1.30
C ALA A 186 6.93 9.39 2.28
N TYR A 187 5.79 9.94 2.62
CA TYR A 187 5.65 11.02 3.60
C TYR A 187 5.43 10.43 5.00
N PRO A 188 6.37 10.63 5.96
CA PRO A 188 6.34 9.95 7.24
C PRO A 188 5.50 10.65 8.32
N ARG A 189 4.95 11.83 8.04
CA ARG A 189 4.19 12.63 9.01
C ARG A 189 2.68 12.57 8.75
N THR A 190 1.90 12.95 9.76
CA THR A 190 0.44 13.04 9.66
C THR A 190 0.02 13.99 8.53
N VAL A 191 -0.97 13.59 7.76
CA VAL A 191 -1.61 14.43 6.73
C VAL A 191 -2.83 15.10 7.35
N ASP A 192 -2.76 16.42 7.52
CA ASP A 192 -3.86 17.22 8.06
C ASP A 192 -4.86 17.57 6.94
N THR A 193 -5.86 16.72 6.78
CA THR A 193 -6.89 16.91 5.75
C THR A 193 -7.85 18.05 6.05
N ALA A 194 -7.98 18.50 7.31
CA ALA A 194 -8.76 19.68 7.66
C ALA A 194 -8.13 20.96 7.06
N LYS A 195 -6.80 21.11 7.20
CA LYS A 195 -6.09 22.22 6.55
C LYS A 195 -6.17 22.17 5.04
N PHE A 196 -6.06 20.99 4.43
CA PHE A 196 -6.26 20.84 2.99
C PHE A 196 -7.69 21.23 2.58
N ARG A 197 -8.71 20.93 3.39
CA ARG A 197 -10.10 21.35 3.13
C ARG A 197 -10.24 22.85 3.12
N GLU A 198 -9.69 23.55 4.13
CA GLU A 198 -9.70 25.01 4.17
C GLU A 198 -9.07 25.65 2.92
N ILE A 199 -7.92 25.10 2.48
CA ILE A 199 -7.23 25.55 1.27
C ILE A 199 -8.08 25.29 0.02
N ALA A 200 -8.67 24.10 -0.09
CA ALA A 200 -9.50 23.73 -1.23
C ALA A 200 -10.76 24.60 -1.33
N ASP A 201 -11.38 24.93 -0.19
CA ASP A 201 -12.56 25.81 -0.12
C ASP A 201 -12.22 27.23 -0.55
N ASP A 202 -11.07 27.78 -0.14
CA ASP A 202 -10.63 29.14 -0.52
C ASP A 202 -10.46 29.30 -2.05
N VAL A 203 -10.07 28.23 -2.75
CA VAL A 203 -9.85 28.27 -4.20
C VAL A 203 -10.99 27.62 -5.01
N GLY A 204 -11.98 27.03 -4.36
CA GLY A 204 -13.12 26.34 -5.00
C GLY A 204 -12.72 25.01 -5.66
N ALA A 205 -11.72 24.31 -5.12
CA ALA A 205 -11.25 23.03 -5.61
C ALA A 205 -11.93 21.86 -4.89
N LEU A 206 -12.03 20.73 -5.58
CA LEU A 206 -12.32 19.43 -4.95
C LEU A 206 -11.09 18.92 -4.21
N LEU A 207 -11.30 18.08 -3.19
CA LEU A 207 -10.22 17.50 -2.38
C LEU A 207 -10.25 15.96 -2.46
N LEU A 208 -9.14 15.36 -2.88
CA LEU A 208 -8.88 13.93 -2.86
C LEU A 208 -7.77 13.62 -1.86
N CYS A 209 -8.02 12.67 -0.97
CA CYS A 209 -6.96 12.07 -0.17
C CYS A 209 -6.65 10.64 -0.64
N ASP A 210 -5.42 10.39 -1.06
CA ASP A 210 -4.89 9.04 -1.26
C ASP A 210 -4.31 8.53 0.06
N MET A 211 -5.12 7.78 0.82
CA MET A 211 -4.72 7.22 2.11
C MET A 211 -4.10 5.82 2.00
N ALA A 212 -3.73 5.37 0.80
CA ALA A 212 -3.31 4.00 0.55
C ALA A 212 -2.23 3.49 1.52
N HIS A 213 -1.27 4.34 1.90
CA HIS A 213 -0.21 3.94 2.81
C HIS A 213 -0.67 3.82 4.27
N PHE A 214 -1.54 4.70 4.72
CA PHE A 214 -1.92 4.79 6.13
C PHE A 214 -3.38 4.37 6.42
N ALA A 215 -4.07 3.73 5.47
CA ALA A 215 -5.47 3.33 5.62
C ALA A 215 -5.73 2.39 6.81
N GLY A 216 -4.76 1.53 7.16
CA GLY A 216 -4.85 0.70 8.36
C GLY A 216 -4.81 1.53 9.65
N LEU A 217 -3.97 2.58 9.70
CA LEU A 217 -3.91 3.51 10.82
C LEU A 217 -5.20 4.32 10.95
N VAL A 218 -5.80 4.74 9.82
CA VAL A 218 -7.12 5.39 9.82
C VAL A 218 -8.20 4.45 10.37
N ALA A 219 -8.26 3.20 9.87
CA ALA A 219 -9.22 2.20 10.34
C ALA A 219 -9.09 1.90 11.85
N ALA A 220 -7.88 2.01 12.40
CA ALA A 220 -7.60 1.83 13.82
C ALA A 220 -7.78 3.09 14.67
N GLY A 221 -8.10 4.25 14.07
CA GLY A 221 -8.21 5.53 14.78
C GLY A 221 -6.87 6.15 15.20
N LEU A 222 -5.77 5.73 14.58
CA LEU A 222 -4.40 6.19 14.88
C LEU A 222 -3.88 7.25 13.89
N HIS A 223 -4.70 7.65 12.94
CA HIS A 223 -4.48 8.75 12.00
C HIS A 223 -5.82 9.46 11.77
N PRO A 224 -5.86 10.80 11.61
CA PRO A 224 -7.08 11.51 11.27
C PRO A 224 -7.79 10.89 10.06
N ASN A 225 -9.11 10.78 10.15
CA ASN A 225 -9.92 10.17 9.09
C ASN A 225 -10.15 11.17 7.94
N PRO A 226 -9.63 10.93 6.73
CA PRO A 226 -9.79 11.84 5.62
C PRO A 226 -11.23 11.94 5.09
N VAL A 227 -12.10 10.96 5.37
CA VAL A 227 -13.49 10.94 4.93
C VAL A 227 -14.28 12.16 5.46
N GLU A 228 -13.91 12.66 6.63
CA GLU A 228 -14.58 13.83 7.24
C GLU A 228 -14.41 15.12 6.43
N HIS A 229 -13.30 15.25 5.71
CA HIS A 229 -12.92 16.50 5.04
C HIS A 229 -12.84 16.42 3.52
N CYS A 230 -12.70 15.22 2.95
CA CYS A 230 -12.45 15.04 1.52
C CYS A 230 -13.72 14.75 0.73
N ASP A 231 -13.74 15.20 -0.52
CA ASP A 231 -14.80 14.83 -1.47
C ASP A 231 -14.63 13.39 -1.94
N TYR A 232 -13.37 12.98 -2.08
CA TYR A 232 -12.96 11.62 -2.46
C TYR A 232 -11.83 11.14 -1.57
N VAL A 233 -11.88 9.85 -1.24
CA VAL A 233 -10.78 9.17 -0.57
C VAL A 233 -10.48 7.88 -1.33
N THR A 234 -9.23 7.70 -1.74
CA THR A 234 -8.78 6.49 -2.43
C THR A 234 -7.82 5.69 -1.56
N SER A 235 -7.82 4.39 -1.74
CA SER A 235 -6.92 3.51 -1.02
C SER A 235 -6.60 2.24 -1.79
N THR A 236 -5.53 1.58 -1.33
CA THR A 236 -5.27 0.15 -1.56
C THR A 236 -5.70 -0.65 -0.35
N THR A 237 -5.86 -1.96 -0.53
CA THR A 237 -6.16 -2.88 0.59
C THR A 237 -4.93 -3.62 1.13
N HIS A 238 -3.81 -3.66 0.40
CA HIS A 238 -2.68 -4.57 0.64
C HIS A 238 -1.47 -3.97 1.38
N LYS A 239 -1.57 -2.75 1.92
CA LYS A 239 -0.49 -2.12 2.69
C LYS A 239 -0.77 -2.27 4.20
N THR A 240 -0.96 -1.17 4.92
CA THR A 240 -1.28 -1.23 6.36
C THR A 240 -2.58 -1.99 6.67
N LEU A 241 -3.55 -2.06 5.74
CA LEU A 241 -4.77 -2.87 5.90
C LEU A 241 -4.53 -4.39 5.82
N ALA A 242 -3.38 -4.85 5.30
CA ALA A 242 -3.03 -6.27 5.19
C ALA A 242 -4.05 -7.14 4.42
N GLY A 243 -4.77 -6.55 3.48
CA GLY A 243 -5.77 -7.20 2.63
C GLY A 243 -5.22 -7.68 1.28
N PRO A 244 -6.09 -8.02 0.33
CA PRO A 244 -5.69 -8.45 -1.00
C PRO A 244 -5.06 -7.29 -1.78
N ARG A 245 -4.22 -7.59 -2.78
CA ARG A 245 -3.74 -6.58 -3.73
C ARG A 245 -4.92 -6.07 -4.56
N SER A 246 -5.40 -4.87 -4.22
CA SER A 246 -6.55 -4.23 -4.85
C SER A 246 -6.68 -2.78 -4.39
N GLY A 247 -7.80 -2.10 -4.76
CA GLY A 247 -8.13 -0.76 -4.31
C GLY A 247 -9.61 -0.59 -4.01
N PHE A 248 -9.97 0.54 -3.41
CA PHE A 248 -11.34 0.98 -3.18
C PHE A 248 -11.41 2.51 -3.15
N ILE A 249 -12.61 3.04 -3.37
CA ILE A 249 -12.89 4.48 -3.35
C ILE A 249 -14.00 4.73 -2.35
N LEU A 250 -13.85 5.76 -1.53
CA LEU A 250 -14.87 6.32 -0.67
C LEU A 250 -15.19 7.74 -1.15
N CYS A 251 -16.42 8.15 -1.10
CA CYS A 251 -16.78 9.53 -1.45
C CYS A 251 -18.09 9.95 -0.78
N ARG A 252 -18.38 11.25 -0.89
CA ARG A 252 -19.68 11.79 -0.53
C ARG A 252 -20.75 11.27 -1.49
N GLU A 253 -21.99 11.14 -1.04
CA GLU A 253 -23.09 10.60 -1.83
C GLU A 253 -23.32 11.35 -3.17
N GLU A 254 -23.13 12.67 -3.17
CA GLU A 254 -23.26 13.50 -4.38
C GLU A 254 -22.29 13.13 -5.51
N HIS A 255 -21.19 12.44 -5.20
CA HIS A 255 -20.19 11.98 -6.16
C HIS A 255 -20.34 10.49 -6.54
N ALA A 256 -21.16 9.73 -5.83
CA ALA A 256 -21.31 8.29 -5.94
C ALA A 256 -21.53 7.83 -7.40
N GLN A 257 -22.55 8.40 -8.06
CA GLN A 257 -22.89 8.00 -9.43
C GLN A 257 -21.77 8.25 -10.44
N LYS A 258 -20.99 9.34 -10.27
CA LYS A 258 -19.86 9.68 -11.16
C LYS A 258 -18.71 8.70 -10.95
N VAL A 259 -18.41 8.35 -9.70
CA VAL A 259 -17.39 7.38 -9.34
C VAL A 259 -17.74 6.01 -9.90
N ASP A 260 -18.97 5.55 -9.68
CA ASP A 260 -19.42 4.25 -10.18
C ASP A 260 -19.35 4.17 -11.71
N ARG A 261 -19.81 5.20 -12.41
CA ARG A 261 -19.69 5.26 -13.88
C ARG A 261 -18.26 5.34 -14.38
N ALA A 262 -17.36 5.98 -13.63
CA ALA A 262 -15.96 6.05 -13.99
C ALA A 262 -15.27 4.68 -13.85
N ILE A 263 -15.68 3.87 -12.89
CA ILE A 263 -15.23 2.48 -12.76
C ILE A 263 -15.89 1.62 -13.83
N PHE A 264 -17.21 1.48 -13.79
CA PHE A 264 -17.94 0.69 -14.78
C PHE A 264 -19.04 1.54 -15.43
N PRO A 265 -19.04 1.69 -16.76
CA PRO A 265 -18.16 1.04 -17.75
C PRO A 265 -16.92 1.87 -18.13
N GLY A 266 -16.54 2.89 -17.36
CA GLY A 266 -15.52 3.86 -17.76
C GLY A 266 -14.10 3.29 -17.87
N LEU A 267 -13.64 2.52 -16.86
CA LEU A 267 -12.28 1.97 -16.80
C LEU A 267 -12.21 0.46 -16.81
N GLN A 268 -13.22 -0.21 -16.28
CA GLN A 268 -13.25 -1.64 -16.06
C GLN A 268 -14.50 -2.26 -16.69
N GLY A 269 -14.41 -3.57 -17.02
CA GLY A 269 -15.54 -4.44 -17.32
C GLY A 269 -15.93 -5.24 -16.08
N GLY A 270 -15.90 -6.58 -16.18
CA GLY A 270 -16.24 -7.47 -15.07
C GLY A 270 -15.35 -7.28 -13.84
N PRO A 271 -15.92 -7.12 -12.65
CA PRO A 271 -15.15 -7.01 -11.42
C PRO A 271 -14.51 -8.36 -11.03
N LEU A 272 -13.47 -8.30 -10.20
CA LEU A 272 -12.80 -9.48 -9.65
C LEU A 272 -13.51 -9.91 -8.37
N GLU A 273 -14.59 -10.70 -8.48
CA GLU A 273 -15.47 -11.02 -7.36
C GLU A 273 -14.76 -11.81 -6.24
N HIS A 274 -13.80 -12.69 -6.56
CA HIS A 274 -12.95 -13.35 -5.58
C HIS A 274 -12.08 -12.35 -4.79
N THR A 275 -11.62 -11.28 -5.44
CA THR A 275 -10.87 -10.21 -4.77
C THR A 275 -11.80 -9.33 -3.93
N ILE A 276 -13.05 -9.11 -4.36
CA ILE A 276 -14.06 -8.38 -3.58
C ILE A 276 -14.42 -9.18 -2.32
N ALA A 277 -14.59 -10.51 -2.43
CA ALA A 277 -14.76 -11.38 -1.27
C ALA A 277 -13.59 -11.25 -0.27
N ALA A 278 -12.36 -11.21 -0.79
CA ALA A 278 -11.17 -10.99 0.03
C ALA A 278 -11.13 -9.59 0.69
N LYS A 279 -11.61 -8.55 0.00
CA LYS A 279 -11.79 -7.21 0.61
C LYS A 279 -12.82 -7.24 1.74
N ALA A 280 -13.95 -7.92 1.54
CA ALA A 280 -14.97 -8.07 2.58
C ALA A 280 -14.41 -8.75 3.83
N ALA A 281 -13.58 -9.78 3.67
CA ALA A 281 -12.86 -10.42 4.78
C ALA A 281 -11.85 -9.46 5.45
N CYS A 282 -11.08 -8.74 4.65
CA CYS A 282 -10.11 -7.75 5.14
C CYS A 282 -10.79 -6.66 5.98
N PHE A 283 -11.88 -6.04 5.51
CA PHE A 283 -12.60 -5.00 6.25
C PHE A 283 -13.22 -5.55 7.56
N LYS A 284 -13.67 -6.80 7.55
CA LYS A 284 -14.14 -7.46 8.79
C LYS A 284 -13.03 -7.59 9.85
N ILE A 285 -11.83 -7.99 9.42
CA ILE A 285 -10.66 -8.08 10.29
C ILE A 285 -10.27 -6.69 10.78
N ALA A 286 -10.22 -5.70 9.89
CA ALA A 286 -9.84 -4.32 10.21
C ALA A 286 -10.76 -3.64 11.23
N ALA A 287 -12.00 -4.11 11.40
CA ALA A 287 -12.94 -3.62 12.39
C ALA A 287 -12.74 -4.21 13.80
N THR A 288 -11.79 -5.14 14.01
CA THR A 288 -11.56 -5.81 15.29
C THR A 288 -10.59 -5.06 16.21
N ASP A 289 -10.71 -5.28 17.52
CA ASP A 289 -9.75 -4.75 18.50
C ASP A 289 -8.33 -5.32 18.25
N ALA A 290 -8.22 -6.60 17.91
CA ALA A 290 -6.94 -7.22 17.57
C ALA A 290 -6.23 -6.51 16.41
N PHE A 291 -6.97 -6.01 15.43
CA PHE A 291 -6.40 -5.20 14.34
C PHE A 291 -5.95 -3.82 14.84
N ARG A 292 -6.68 -3.19 15.76
CA ARG A 292 -6.26 -1.93 16.40
C ARG A 292 -4.96 -2.11 17.17
N ASP A 293 -4.83 -3.19 17.93
CA ASP A 293 -3.61 -3.53 18.67
C ASP A 293 -2.43 -3.77 17.72
N TYR A 294 -2.66 -4.46 16.61
CA TYR A 294 -1.66 -4.66 15.53
C TYR A 294 -1.20 -3.32 14.93
N GLN A 295 -2.11 -2.41 14.61
CA GLN A 295 -1.76 -1.09 14.09
C GLN A 295 -1.02 -0.23 15.13
N ALA A 296 -1.41 -0.32 16.39
CA ALA A 296 -0.71 0.33 17.50
C ALA A 296 0.74 -0.21 17.63
N GLN A 297 0.92 -1.53 17.47
CA GLN A 297 2.25 -2.13 17.46
C GLN A 297 3.10 -1.66 16.28
N ILE A 298 2.52 -1.54 15.07
CA ILE A 298 3.19 -0.96 13.90
C ILE A 298 3.77 0.43 14.22
N ARG A 299 2.98 1.27 14.90
CA ARG A 299 3.41 2.63 15.30
C ARG A 299 4.56 2.59 16.30
N ARG A 300 4.42 1.82 17.39
CA ARG A 300 5.49 1.68 18.40
C ARG A 300 6.79 1.16 17.76
N ASN A 301 6.68 0.18 16.88
CA ASN A 301 7.82 -0.38 16.15
C ASN A 301 8.49 0.67 15.25
N ALA A 302 7.70 1.52 14.58
CA ALA A 302 8.21 2.59 13.72
C ALA A 302 8.95 3.67 14.54
N ASP A 303 8.41 4.06 15.69
CA ASP A 303 9.05 5.00 16.61
C ASP A 303 10.37 4.42 17.16
N THR A 304 10.34 3.17 17.65
CA THR A 304 11.52 2.47 18.16
C THR A 304 12.63 2.31 17.13
N LEU A 305 12.23 1.99 15.89
CA LEU A 305 13.19 1.89 14.79
C LEU A 305 13.83 3.24 14.48
N ALA A 306 13.02 4.31 14.39
CA ALA A 306 13.51 5.66 14.14
C ALA A 306 14.50 6.11 15.21
N ASP A 307 14.15 5.93 16.50
CA ASP A 307 15.02 6.28 17.63
C ASP A 307 16.34 5.50 17.58
N THR A 308 16.27 4.17 17.35
CA THR A 308 17.48 3.33 17.28
C THR A 308 18.42 3.75 16.13
N LEU A 309 17.88 4.14 14.98
CA LEU A 309 18.67 4.60 13.84
C LEU A 309 19.33 5.96 14.13
N ILE A 310 18.60 6.89 14.77
CA ILE A 310 19.10 8.20 15.17
C ILE A 310 20.20 8.05 16.25
N GLU A 311 19.97 7.23 17.27
CA GLU A 311 20.97 6.90 18.29
C GLU A 311 22.24 6.28 17.69
N GLY A 312 22.08 5.49 16.62
CA GLY A 312 23.17 4.92 15.82
C GLY A 312 23.86 5.90 14.87
N GLY A 313 23.46 7.17 14.85
CA GLY A 313 24.10 8.23 14.05
C GLY A 313 23.60 8.32 12.60
N LEU A 314 22.50 7.67 12.23
CA LEU A 314 21.89 7.81 10.92
C LEU A 314 20.87 8.96 10.91
N ASP A 315 20.84 9.72 9.82
CA ASP A 315 19.85 10.78 9.63
C ASP A 315 18.50 10.17 9.23
N VAL A 316 17.49 10.31 10.10
CA VAL A 316 16.09 9.98 9.79
C VAL A 316 15.37 11.24 9.34
N LEU A 317 14.83 11.22 8.12
CA LEU A 317 14.13 12.36 7.54
C LEU A 317 12.99 12.80 8.47
N THR A 318 12.79 14.11 8.63
CA THR A 318 11.85 14.72 9.59
C THR A 318 12.14 14.47 11.07
N GLY A 319 13.24 13.81 11.44
CA GLY A 319 13.60 13.50 12.83
C GLY A 319 12.68 12.43 13.46
N GLY A 320 12.04 11.57 12.68
CA GLY A 320 11.16 10.51 13.15
C GLY A 320 9.94 10.31 12.24
N THR A 321 8.87 9.68 12.78
CA THR A 321 7.66 9.36 12.01
C THR A 321 6.40 9.49 12.85
N ASP A 322 5.26 9.75 12.21
CA ASP A 322 3.91 9.66 12.79
C ASP A 322 3.12 8.47 12.18
N THR A 323 3.73 7.72 11.28
CA THR A 323 3.07 6.65 10.52
C THR A 323 3.81 5.31 10.68
N HIS A 324 3.60 4.39 9.77
CA HIS A 324 4.23 3.07 9.69
C HIS A 324 5.57 3.06 8.96
N LEU A 325 6.00 4.20 8.43
CA LEU A 325 7.20 4.31 7.61
C LEU A 325 8.11 5.44 8.06
N LEU A 326 9.37 5.30 7.75
CA LEU A 326 10.40 6.33 7.87
C LEU A 326 11.31 6.32 6.63
N GLN A 327 12.12 7.35 6.48
CA GLN A 327 13.16 7.41 5.45
C GLN A 327 14.52 7.74 6.09
N LEU A 328 15.53 6.99 5.68
CA LEU A 328 16.93 7.38 5.93
C LEU A 328 17.35 8.42 4.89
N ASP A 329 18.03 9.47 5.34
CA ASP A 329 18.69 10.45 4.49
C ASP A 329 20.21 10.16 4.49
N LEU A 330 20.69 9.66 3.36
CA LEU A 330 22.10 9.24 3.21
C LEU A 330 22.98 10.30 2.54
N ARG A 331 22.47 11.54 2.32
CA ARG A 331 23.21 12.61 1.63
C ARG A 331 24.51 13.02 2.34
N ARG A 332 24.60 12.79 3.66
CA ARG A 332 25.78 13.12 4.47
C ARG A 332 26.71 11.93 4.70
N THR A 333 26.46 10.80 4.03
CA THR A 333 27.26 9.58 4.11
C THR A 333 27.89 9.25 2.77
N GLU A 334 28.78 8.27 2.72
CA GLU A 334 29.33 7.74 1.47
C GLU A 334 28.31 6.83 0.71
N TRP A 335 27.19 6.48 1.35
CA TRP A 335 26.20 5.60 0.78
C TRP A 335 25.31 6.31 -0.24
N THR A 336 24.94 5.58 -1.28
CA THR A 336 23.77 5.90 -2.11
C THR A 336 22.59 5.05 -1.66
N GLY A 337 21.36 5.46 -1.98
CA GLY A 337 20.18 4.65 -1.70
C GLY A 337 20.28 3.25 -2.32
N LYS A 338 20.83 3.16 -3.56
CA LYS A 338 21.05 1.88 -4.25
C LYS A 338 22.06 0.99 -3.52
N ALA A 339 23.21 1.51 -3.15
CA ALA A 339 24.24 0.74 -2.46
C ALA A 339 23.79 0.28 -1.08
N ALA A 340 23.03 1.14 -0.35
CA ALA A 340 22.47 0.78 0.94
C ALA A 340 21.36 -0.29 0.81
N GLU A 341 20.50 -0.22 -0.21
CA GLU A 341 19.51 -1.26 -0.52
C GLU A 341 20.19 -2.62 -0.77
N GLU A 342 21.25 -2.64 -1.61
CA GLU A 342 22.00 -3.84 -1.92
C GLU A 342 22.71 -4.41 -0.66
N GLN A 343 23.34 -3.56 0.15
CA GLN A 343 24.00 -3.96 1.39
C GLN A 343 23.04 -4.53 2.42
N LEU A 344 21.87 -3.91 2.61
CA LEU A 344 20.84 -4.41 3.53
C LEU A 344 20.23 -5.74 3.05
N HIS A 345 20.11 -5.93 1.73
CA HIS A 345 19.70 -7.21 1.17
C HIS A 345 20.67 -8.36 1.51
N GLU A 346 21.98 -8.09 1.51
CA GLU A 346 23.00 -9.08 1.89
C GLU A 346 22.82 -9.59 3.34
N VAL A 347 22.28 -8.76 4.23
CA VAL A 347 21.96 -9.15 5.62
C VAL A 347 20.51 -9.58 5.81
N LYS A 348 19.78 -9.91 4.73
CA LYS A 348 18.39 -10.41 4.76
C LYS A 348 17.34 -9.38 5.20
N LEU A 349 17.62 -8.09 5.04
CA LEU A 349 16.65 -7.01 5.19
C LEU A 349 16.21 -6.51 3.82
N THR A 350 14.93 -6.60 3.52
CA THR A 350 14.35 -6.15 2.25
C THR A 350 13.78 -4.74 2.42
N VAL A 351 14.41 -3.78 1.75
CA VAL A 351 14.02 -2.36 1.75
C VAL A 351 13.94 -1.83 0.32
N ASN A 352 13.56 -0.58 0.11
CA ASN A 352 13.71 0.06 -1.19
C ASN A 352 14.45 1.39 -1.09
N ARG A 353 15.35 1.64 -2.06
CA ARG A 353 15.89 2.99 -2.27
C ARG A 353 14.76 3.97 -2.57
N ASN A 354 14.91 5.19 -2.10
CA ASN A 354 13.92 6.24 -2.29
C ASN A 354 14.60 7.60 -2.43
N THR A 355 14.13 8.44 -3.34
CA THR A 355 14.56 9.83 -3.37
C THR A 355 14.15 10.53 -2.08
N VAL A 356 15.03 11.36 -1.55
CA VAL A 356 14.70 12.28 -0.45
C VAL A 356 14.29 13.64 -1.02
N PRO A 357 13.56 14.49 -0.29
CA PRO A 357 13.26 15.83 -0.76
C PRO A 357 14.52 16.59 -1.17
N PHE A 358 14.47 17.26 -2.33
CA PHE A 358 15.59 18.02 -2.90
C PHE A 358 16.81 17.14 -3.26
N ASP A 359 16.59 15.87 -3.58
CA ASP A 359 17.64 14.94 -3.97
C ASP A 359 18.30 15.37 -5.29
N GLU A 360 19.63 15.41 -5.31
CA GLU A 360 20.40 15.75 -6.51
C GLU A 360 20.71 14.50 -7.37
N ARG A 361 20.55 13.30 -6.79
CA ARG A 361 20.79 12.03 -7.49
C ARG A 361 19.53 11.60 -8.26
N PRO A 362 19.71 10.92 -9.41
CA PRO A 362 18.56 10.40 -10.16
C PRO A 362 17.82 9.31 -9.36
N PRO A 363 16.51 9.12 -9.56
CA PRO A 363 15.70 8.14 -8.81
C PRO A 363 16.21 6.69 -8.87
N THR A 364 16.98 6.33 -9.91
CA THR A 364 17.60 5.01 -10.07
C THR A 364 18.75 4.76 -9.11
N VAL A 365 19.34 5.81 -8.53
CA VAL A 365 20.41 5.79 -7.54
C VAL A 365 19.87 6.18 -6.18
N ALA A 366 19.17 7.32 -6.10
CA ALA A 366 18.59 7.94 -4.91
C ALA A 366 19.59 8.21 -3.78
N SER A 367 19.20 9.04 -2.84
CA SER A 367 20.01 9.37 -1.66
C SER A 367 19.35 8.91 -0.35
N GLY A 368 18.33 8.11 -0.40
CA GLY A 368 17.66 7.59 0.79
C GLY A 368 17.19 6.15 0.65
N VAL A 369 16.74 5.61 1.78
CA VAL A 369 16.10 4.31 1.90
C VAL A 369 14.79 4.50 2.65
N ARG A 370 13.69 4.01 2.09
CA ARG A 370 12.39 3.98 2.76
C ARG A 370 12.23 2.65 3.49
N ILE A 371 11.81 2.72 4.75
CA ILE A 371 11.65 1.58 5.65
C ILE A 371 10.25 1.63 6.25
N GLY A 372 9.59 0.48 6.34
CA GLY A 372 8.27 0.33 6.95
C GLY A 372 8.23 -0.85 7.92
N THR A 373 7.28 -0.82 8.84
CA THR A 373 7.17 -1.80 9.91
C THR A 373 6.00 -2.80 9.80
N PRO A 374 5.02 -2.67 8.87
CA PRO A 374 3.82 -3.51 8.89
C PRO A 374 4.09 -5.00 8.74
N ALA A 375 4.93 -5.40 7.77
CA ALA A 375 5.16 -6.81 7.45
C ALA A 375 5.89 -7.55 8.58
N ALA A 376 6.93 -6.95 9.17
CA ALA A 376 7.63 -7.53 10.30
C ALA A 376 6.74 -7.59 11.56
N THR A 377 5.92 -6.55 11.81
CA THR A 377 4.93 -6.56 12.90
C THR A 377 3.85 -7.64 12.69
N MET A 378 3.44 -7.93 11.45
CA MET A 378 2.50 -9.02 11.14
C MET A 378 3.04 -10.40 11.54
N ARG A 379 4.36 -10.58 11.57
CA ARG A 379 5.02 -11.80 12.04
C ARG A 379 5.07 -11.90 13.57
N GLY A 380 4.66 -10.84 14.29
CA GLY A 380 4.67 -10.78 15.75
C GLY A 380 5.91 -10.11 16.35
N MET A 381 6.73 -9.44 15.52
CA MET A 381 7.89 -8.68 16.00
C MET A 381 7.45 -7.44 16.78
N ASP A 382 8.10 -7.21 17.91
CA ASP A 382 7.85 -6.10 18.83
C ASP A 382 8.99 -5.05 18.84
N GLU A 383 8.95 -4.13 19.80
CA GLU A 383 9.94 -3.04 19.92
C GLU A 383 11.37 -3.56 20.17
N GLU A 384 11.54 -4.68 20.86
CA GLU A 384 12.89 -5.22 21.11
C GLU A 384 13.47 -5.82 19.82
N ASP A 385 12.67 -6.50 19.03
CA ASP A 385 13.06 -7.00 17.72
C ASP A 385 13.43 -5.85 16.78
N PHE A 386 12.66 -4.76 16.80
CA PHE A 386 12.96 -3.58 15.99
C PHE A 386 14.19 -2.82 16.45
N ARG A 387 14.58 -2.87 17.73
CA ARG A 387 15.91 -2.41 18.19
C ARG A 387 17.02 -3.28 17.61
N VAL A 388 16.83 -4.61 17.54
CA VAL A 388 17.80 -5.50 16.89
C VAL A 388 17.92 -5.17 15.40
N ILE A 389 16.81 -5.02 14.70
CA ILE A 389 16.77 -4.63 13.28
C ILE A 389 17.47 -3.29 13.06
N GLY A 390 17.17 -2.28 13.87
CA GLY A 390 17.79 -0.96 13.79
C GLY A 390 19.32 -1.02 13.98
N ARG A 391 19.79 -1.76 14.98
CA ARG A 391 21.22 -1.98 15.20
C ARG A 391 21.89 -2.70 14.01
N VAL A 392 21.23 -3.70 13.44
CA VAL A 392 21.75 -4.38 12.22
C VAL A 392 21.86 -3.39 11.05
N ILE A 393 20.88 -2.51 10.86
CA ILE A 393 20.94 -1.47 9.80
C ILE A 393 22.12 -0.52 10.05
N VAL A 394 22.31 -0.03 11.28
CA VAL A 394 23.42 0.87 11.64
C VAL A 394 24.77 0.19 11.39
N GLU A 395 24.95 -1.03 11.87
CA GLU A 395 26.18 -1.80 11.71
C GLU A 395 26.44 -2.15 10.25
N ALA A 396 25.41 -2.52 9.47
CA ALA A 396 25.53 -2.86 8.05
C ALA A 396 25.93 -1.67 7.17
N LEU A 397 25.52 -0.47 7.57
CA LEU A 397 25.89 0.79 6.87
C LEU A 397 27.11 1.48 7.50
N GLY A 398 27.72 0.88 8.52
CA GLY A 398 28.97 1.36 9.13
C GLY A 398 30.21 0.89 8.40
N ASP A 399 31.39 1.16 9.03
CA ASP A 399 32.69 0.76 8.51
C ASP A 399 32.93 -0.74 8.68
N ALA A 400 33.31 -1.45 7.61
CA ALA A 400 33.73 -2.85 7.60
C ALA A 400 32.77 -3.82 8.32
N PRO A 401 31.49 -3.91 7.92
CA PRO A 401 30.49 -4.73 8.58
C PRO A 401 30.78 -6.25 8.45
N ASP A 402 30.60 -7.00 9.54
CA ASP A 402 30.56 -8.46 9.48
C ASP A 402 29.19 -8.94 8.97
N VAL A 403 29.04 -8.99 7.65
CA VAL A 403 27.79 -9.39 6.98
C VAL A 403 27.30 -10.76 7.45
N GLY A 404 28.22 -11.71 7.76
CA GLY A 404 27.85 -13.06 8.22
C GLY A 404 27.20 -13.03 9.61
N ALA A 405 27.80 -12.30 10.55
CA ALA A 405 27.23 -12.15 11.89
C ALA A 405 25.91 -11.39 11.88
N LEU A 406 25.80 -10.32 11.07
CA LEU A 406 24.56 -9.55 10.94
C LEU A 406 23.43 -10.40 10.33
N ARG A 407 23.72 -11.15 9.26
CA ARG A 407 22.77 -12.09 8.63
C ARG A 407 22.25 -13.10 9.64
N SER A 408 23.13 -13.71 10.45
CA SER A 408 22.72 -14.69 11.46
C SER A 408 21.78 -14.11 12.51
N ARG A 409 21.91 -12.81 12.85
CA ARG A 409 20.97 -12.13 13.77
C ARG A 409 19.58 -11.99 13.15
N ILE A 410 19.49 -11.68 11.85
CA ILE A 410 18.21 -11.57 11.13
C ILE A 410 17.58 -12.94 10.92
N GLU A 411 18.38 -13.96 10.56
CA GLU A 411 17.88 -15.35 10.42
C GLU A 411 17.28 -15.86 11.73
N LYS A 412 17.92 -15.56 12.86
CA LYS A 412 17.39 -15.89 14.19
C LYS A 412 16.02 -15.25 14.42
N LEU A 413 15.84 -13.96 14.13
CA LEU A 413 14.52 -13.29 14.24
C LEU A 413 13.48 -13.94 13.31
N CYS A 414 13.87 -14.35 12.10
CA CYS A 414 12.98 -15.05 11.19
C CYS A 414 12.50 -16.40 11.75
N ASP A 415 13.38 -17.13 12.46
CA ASP A 415 13.06 -18.42 13.09
C ASP A 415 12.17 -18.26 14.32
N GLU A 416 12.41 -17.21 15.11
CA GLU A 416 11.61 -16.87 16.30
C GLU A 416 10.20 -16.37 15.93
N HIS A 417 10.05 -15.72 14.76
CA HIS A 417 8.80 -15.17 14.23
C HIS A 417 8.43 -15.80 12.87
N PRO A 418 8.07 -17.08 12.81
CA PRO A 418 7.82 -17.77 11.54
C PRO A 418 6.57 -17.20 10.84
N LEU A 419 6.72 -16.86 9.56
CA LEU A 419 5.60 -16.45 8.73
C LEU A 419 4.69 -17.65 8.43
N TYR A 420 3.38 -17.48 8.65
CA TYR A 420 2.35 -18.49 8.43
C TYR A 420 2.68 -19.84 9.09
N PRO A 421 2.76 -19.90 10.43
CA PRO A 421 3.05 -21.14 11.15
C PRO A 421 1.99 -22.20 10.80
N GLY A 422 2.44 -23.38 10.34
CA GLY A 422 1.55 -24.46 9.91
C GLY A 422 1.11 -24.44 8.44
N PHE A 423 1.37 -23.37 7.69
CA PHE A 423 1.12 -23.36 6.25
C PHE A 423 2.14 -24.24 5.51
N ARG A 424 1.67 -25.32 4.89
CA ARG A 424 2.49 -26.31 4.21
C ARG A 424 2.56 -26.15 2.68
N GLY A 425 2.13 -24.98 2.17
CA GLY A 425 2.07 -24.70 0.72
C GLY A 425 0.66 -24.87 0.14
N TRP A 426 0.46 -24.36 -1.06
CA TRP A 426 -0.85 -24.33 -1.75
C TRP A 426 -1.39 -25.73 -2.11
N THR A 427 -0.52 -26.73 -2.20
CA THR A 427 -0.88 -28.12 -2.54
C THR A 427 -1.74 -28.82 -1.49
N THR A 428 -1.74 -28.34 -0.24
CA THR A 428 -2.49 -28.96 0.86
C THR A 428 -3.95 -28.52 0.93
N TYR A 429 -4.32 -27.41 0.31
CA TYR A 429 -5.72 -26.92 0.33
C TYR A 429 -6.67 -27.73 -0.56
N VAL A 430 -6.16 -28.41 -1.59
CA VAL A 430 -6.97 -29.15 -2.56
C VAL A 430 -7.16 -30.63 -2.16
N THR A 431 -6.27 -31.19 -1.35
CA THR A 431 -6.27 -32.62 -1.02
C THR A 431 -6.86 -32.99 0.35
N ALA A 432 -7.30 -32.01 1.14
CA ALA A 432 -7.81 -32.21 2.51
C ALA A 432 -9.35 -32.22 2.61
N ARG A 433 -10.06 -32.64 1.53
CA ARG A 433 -11.51 -32.92 1.58
C ARG A 433 -11.81 -34.29 1.02
#